data_8184bde02ab3132b2ce869bc6c2d05af
#
_entry.id   8184bde02ab3132b2ce869bc6c2d05af
#
_cell.length_a   1.000
_cell.length_b   1.000
_cell.length_c   1.000
_cell.angle_alpha   90.00
_cell.angle_beta   90.00
_cell.angle_gamma   90.00
#
_symmetry.space_group_name_H-M   'P 1'
#
loop_
_entity.id
_entity.type
_entity.pdbx_description
1 polymer ?
#
loop_
_entity_poly.entity_id
_entity_poly.type
_entity_poly.pdbx_seq_one_letter_code
_entity_poly.pdbx_strand_id
1 'polypeptide(L)'
;MNLQRIRPLLPLALFILISPLLFKIRAHVKMGMAAKANAEASIAAPLDVAPDIAARLAKFKPIEMPFNRAGLSEREQKLVGKLVDAANRMEQIYWRQSDPEGLKLYVRLEKSADPLDKKVLRFMKINGSRYDLIDELRPFVGKEPVPPGRALYPRGLTQADVEKYVAAHPEQKAEIYNERSLLLRDENKMAAVPYHLAFAELLKPAAEDLREAAKLSDDPAFVKFLNLRADALLNDDYYASDLAWLDMKEPKFDLILAPYESYLDNLLGVRTSYGAAVLVRNEEESKKLAIFQKYVADLQEGLPLAKVDLPSKRGHVTPMEVMDAPFRTGDLLHGYQAVADNLPNDARVHEAKGSKKIFFKNFMDARVNEVILPIARRLLREDQSGRASGNGYLAATLAHEISHELGPNYSRIAGSKKDIREAIGGDFSALEEAKADVVGLFCLKWLADHGAISNEQLDEDYISYVAGNFRTIRFGIAEPHGRGEMMAFNYMMEREAVTRDAATGRYALVLAKMPDAISALAKELLEQEATGDRARTAAWFAKYAVLPDHLKQAFSRVSDIPVDIQPKYSFQEEIR
;
A
#
# COMPACT_ATOMS: atom_id res chain seq x y z
N MET A 1 59.01 -50.26 10.06
CA MET A 1 58.27 -51.03 9.06
C MET A 1 56.80 -51.11 9.49
N ASN A 2 55.96 -50.42 8.87
CA ASN A 2 54.60 -50.69 8.41
C ASN A 2 53.86 -49.36 8.20
N LEU A 3 53.84 -48.97 6.96
CA LEU A 3 52.97 -47.94 6.41
C LEU A 3 51.55 -48.50 6.31
N GLN A 4 50.63 -48.03 7.14
CA GLN A 4 49.18 -48.25 6.91
C GLN A 4 48.54 -47.00 6.29
N ARG A 5 47.92 -47.25 5.19
CA ARG A 5 47.25 -46.34 4.25
C ARG A 5 46.15 -45.51 4.93
N ILE A 6 46.26 -44.20 4.88
CA ILE A 6 45.16 -43.28 5.07
C ILE A 6 44.40 -43.22 3.74
N ARG A 7 43.15 -43.72 3.69
CA ARG A 7 42.20 -43.51 2.59
C ARG A 7 41.55 -42.13 2.79
N PRO A 8 41.40 -41.32 1.74
CA PRO A 8 40.73 -40.05 1.87
C PRO A 8 39.19 -40.28 1.90
N LEU A 9 38.56 -39.88 3.01
CA LEU A 9 37.12 -39.69 3.13
C LEU A 9 36.77 -38.25 2.69
N LEU A 10 36.77 -38.01 1.40
CA LEU A 10 36.16 -36.81 0.81
C LEU A 10 35.71 -37.17 -0.62
N PRO A 11 34.44 -37.46 -0.82
CA PRO A 11 33.60 -36.63 -1.72
C PRO A 11 32.09 -36.64 -1.46
N LEU A 12 31.53 -37.15 -0.35
CA LEU A 12 30.07 -37.23 -0.20
C LEU A 12 29.43 -35.91 0.24
N ALA A 13 30.11 -35.08 1.02
CA ALA A 13 29.56 -33.78 1.48
C ALA A 13 29.52 -32.72 0.36
N LEU A 14 30.43 -32.79 -0.60
CA LEU A 14 30.49 -31.85 -1.72
C LEU A 14 29.35 -32.09 -2.76
N PHE A 15 28.91 -33.35 -2.92
CA PHE A 15 27.83 -33.70 -3.85
C PHE A 15 26.42 -33.29 -3.34
N ILE A 16 26.22 -33.22 -2.03
CA ILE A 16 24.93 -32.84 -1.42
C ILE A 16 24.73 -31.31 -1.50
N LEU A 17 25.80 -30.52 -1.43
CA LEU A 17 25.75 -29.06 -1.53
C LEU A 17 25.64 -28.54 -2.99
N ILE A 18 26.15 -29.30 -3.95
CA ILE A 18 26.12 -28.94 -5.38
C ILE A 18 24.73 -29.19 -6.01
N SER A 19 23.97 -30.17 -5.53
CA SER A 19 22.65 -30.56 -6.06
C SER A 19 21.58 -29.45 -5.98
N PRO A 20 21.38 -28.75 -4.85
CA PRO A 20 20.42 -27.64 -4.77
C PRO A 20 20.83 -26.43 -5.62
N LEU A 21 22.14 -26.14 -5.70
CA LEU A 21 22.65 -25.02 -6.49
C LEU A 21 22.48 -25.29 -7.99
N LEU A 22 22.79 -26.51 -8.45
CA LEU A 22 22.56 -26.94 -9.84
C LEU A 22 21.08 -26.97 -10.20
N PHE A 23 20.21 -27.34 -9.25
CA PHE A 23 18.76 -27.26 -9.45
C PHE A 23 18.30 -25.80 -9.61
N LYS A 24 18.71 -24.88 -8.73
CA LYS A 24 18.39 -23.45 -8.82
C LYS A 24 18.88 -22.85 -10.14
N ILE A 25 20.09 -23.15 -10.57
CA ILE A 25 20.67 -22.71 -11.86
C ILE A 25 19.88 -23.30 -13.04
N ARG A 26 19.55 -24.59 -13.01
CA ARG A 26 18.84 -25.29 -14.08
C ARG A 26 17.38 -24.79 -14.22
N ALA A 27 16.71 -24.53 -13.10
CA ALA A 27 15.38 -23.94 -13.05
C ALA A 27 15.38 -22.50 -13.60
N HIS A 28 16.39 -21.71 -13.23
CA HIS A 28 16.55 -20.34 -13.74
C HIS A 28 16.81 -20.29 -15.25
N VAL A 29 17.66 -21.18 -15.76
CA VAL A 29 17.95 -21.32 -17.20
C VAL A 29 16.73 -21.82 -17.98
N LYS A 30 15.97 -22.80 -17.44
CA LYS A 30 14.71 -23.27 -18.06
C LYS A 30 13.65 -22.14 -18.12
N MET A 31 13.54 -21.33 -17.06
CA MET A 31 12.62 -20.19 -17.02
C MET A 31 13.01 -19.12 -18.07
N GLY A 32 14.29 -18.83 -18.23
CA GLY A 32 14.82 -17.91 -19.25
C GLY A 32 14.60 -18.44 -20.69
N MET A 33 14.75 -19.74 -20.92
CA MET A 33 14.53 -20.36 -22.24
C MET A 33 13.04 -20.46 -22.59
N ALA A 34 12.17 -20.84 -21.66
CA ALA A 34 10.73 -20.85 -21.88
C ALA A 34 10.18 -19.44 -22.12
N ALA A 35 10.71 -18.44 -21.43
CA ALA A 35 10.37 -17.05 -21.64
C ALA A 35 10.78 -16.54 -23.04
N LYS A 36 11.92 -17.00 -23.60
CA LYS A 36 12.34 -16.65 -24.96
C LYS A 36 11.49 -17.33 -26.06
N ALA A 37 11.19 -18.60 -25.91
CA ALA A 37 10.43 -19.36 -26.94
C ALA A 37 8.97 -18.86 -27.07
N ASN A 38 8.31 -18.48 -25.94
CA ASN A 38 6.97 -17.91 -25.98
C ASN A 38 6.93 -16.44 -26.46
N ALA A 39 8.06 -15.73 -26.44
CA ALA A 39 8.13 -14.34 -26.87
C ALA A 39 7.99 -14.18 -28.38
N GLU A 40 8.57 -15.08 -29.18
CA GLU A 40 8.60 -14.96 -30.65
C GLU A 40 7.26 -15.32 -31.31
N ALA A 41 6.48 -16.23 -30.74
CA ALA A 41 5.16 -16.63 -31.25
C ALA A 41 4.02 -15.62 -30.94
N SER A 42 4.17 -14.79 -29.91
CA SER A 42 3.13 -13.84 -29.47
C SER A 42 3.16 -12.48 -30.20
N ILE A 43 4.18 -12.19 -30.98
CA ILE A 43 4.46 -10.85 -31.54
C ILE A 43 3.56 -10.50 -32.74
N ALA A 44 2.94 -11.46 -33.40
CA ALA A 44 2.29 -11.26 -34.71
C ALA A 44 0.75 -11.26 -34.70
N ALA A 45 0.09 -11.67 -33.62
CA ALA A 45 -1.37 -11.73 -33.55
C ALA A 45 -2.00 -10.38 -33.13
N PRO A 46 -3.18 -10.02 -33.70
CA PRO A 46 -3.95 -8.89 -33.19
C PRO A 46 -4.23 -9.05 -31.70
N LEU A 47 -4.14 -7.94 -30.93
CA LEU A 47 -4.44 -7.96 -29.50
C LEU A 47 -5.94 -8.19 -29.29
N ASP A 48 -6.28 -9.16 -28.46
CA ASP A 48 -7.63 -9.31 -27.92
C ASP A 48 -7.80 -8.31 -26.76
N VAL A 49 -8.36 -7.14 -27.07
CA VAL A 49 -8.51 -6.01 -26.14
C VAL A 49 -9.97 -5.88 -25.73
N ALA A 50 -10.21 -5.62 -24.46
CA ALA A 50 -11.55 -5.31 -23.95
C ALA A 50 -12.17 -4.16 -24.75
N PRO A 51 -13.41 -4.31 -25.27
CA PRO A 51 -14.03 -3.32 -26.15
C PRO A 51 -14.29 -1.98 -25.45
N ASP A 52 -14.35 -1.96 -24.13
CA ASP A 52 -14.63 -0.81 -23.27
C ASP A 52 -13.35 -0.11 -22.74
N ILE A 53 -12.17 -0.40 -23.30
CA ILE A 53 -10.87 0.14 -22.82
C ILE A 53 -10.87 1.67 -22.72
N ALA A 54 -11.58 2.36 -23.63
CA ALA A 54 -11.68 3.82 -23.58
C ALA A 54 -12.49 4.31 -22.36
N ALA A 55 -13.58 3.60 -22.02
CA ALA A 55 -14.39 3.91 -20.84
C ALA A 55 -13.63 3.61 -19.54
N ARG A 56 -12.85 2.52 -19.52
CA ARG A 56 -11.98 2.20 -18.37
C ARG A 56 -10.92 3.29 -18.15
N LEU A 57 -10.27 3.74 -19.22
CA LEU A 57 -9.29 4.84 -19.15
C LEU A 57 -9.88 6.16 -18.68
N ALA A 58 -11.14 6.46 -19.04
CA ALA A 58 -11.81 7.68 -18.63
C ALA A 58 -12.01 7.79 -17.11
N LYS A 59 -11.91 6.66 -16.38
CA LYS A 59 -11.96 6.63 -14.92
C LYS A 59 -10.71 7.23 -14.26
N PHE A 60 -9.62 7.45 -15.01
CA PHE A 60 -8.34 7.94 -14.48
C PHE A 60 -7.92 9.22 -15.19
N LYS A 61 -7.83 10.31 -14.45
CA LYS A 61 -7.36 11.60 -14.96
C LYS A 61 -5.85 11.70 -14.91
N PRO A 62 -5.14 11.91 -16.05
CA PRO A 62 -3.69 12.16 -16.01
C PRO A 62 -3.42 13.51 -15.37
N ILE A 63 -2.54 13.53 -14.37
CA ILE A 63 -2.14 14.74 -13.65
C ILE A 63 -0.62 14.80 -13.56
N GLU A 64 -0.04 15.89 -14.05
CA GLU A 64 1.37 16.19 -13.78
C GLU A 64 1.53 16.44 -12.28
N MET A 65 2.37 15.63 -11.63
CA MET A 65 2.52 15.73 -10.19
C MET A 65 3.28 16.99 -9.80
N PRO A 66 2.68 17.85 -8.95
CA PRO A 66 3.33 19.08 -8.52
C PRO A 66 4.57 18.76 -7.69
N PHE A 67 5.71 19.35 -8.10
CA PHE A 67 6.95 19.27 -7.35
C PHE A 67 7.82 20.51 -7.64
N ASN A 68 8.22 21.21 -6.60
CA ASN A 68 9.03 22.42 -6.73
C ASN A 68 10.53 22.09 -6.81
N ARG A 69 11.05 21.87 -8.01
CA ARG A 69 12.48 21.65 -8.25
C ARG A 69 13.37 22.86 -7.90
N ALA A 70 12.83 24.09 -8.01
CA ALA A 70 13.60 25.31 -7.76
C ALA A 70 14.03 25.45 -6.29
N GLY A 71 13.39 24.73 -5.36
CA GLY A 71 13.78 24.65 -3.95
C GLY A 71 15.00 23.77 -3.68
N LEU A 72 15.54 23.08 -4.71
CA LEU A 72 16.69 22.20 -4.58
C LEU A 72 17.93 22.80 -5.25
N SER A 73 19.08 22.74 -4.57
CA SER A 73 20.38 23.03 -5.16
C SER A 73 20.71 22.03 -6.28
N GLU A 74 21.67 22.38 -7.16
CA GLU A 74 22.12 21.47 -8.22
C GLU A 74 22.62 20.12 -7.69
N ARG A 75 23.27 20.11 -6.51
CA ARG A 75 23.75 18.90 -5.87
C ARG A 75 22.58 18.03 -5.39
N GLU A 76 21.56 18.64 -4.81
CA GLU A 76 20.36 17.96 -4.36
C GLU A 76 19.52 17.44 -5.54
N GLN A 77 19.44 18.17 -6.64
CA GLN A 77 18.80 17.66 -7.86
C GLN A 77 19.50 16.42 -8.41
N LYS A 78 20.85 16.39 -8.37
CA LYS A 78 21.63 15.19 -8.74
C LYS A 78 21.39 14.05 -7.77
N LEU A 79 21.29 14.33 -6.46
CA LEU A 79 20.93 13.33 -5.45
C LEU A 79 19.56 12.70 -5.77
N VAL A 80 18.54 13.53 -5.95
CA VAL A 80 17.19 13.05 -6.34
C VAL A 80 17.25 12.24 -7.63
N GLY A 81 18.01 12.69 -8.64
CA GLY A 81 18.22 11.94 -9.89
C GLY A 81 18.75 10.53 -9.64
N LYS A 82 19.74 10.36 -8.76
CA LYS A 82 20.29 9.04 -8.40
C LYS A 82 19.30 8.17 -7.66
N LEU A 83 18.48 8.74 -6.79
CA LEU A 83 17.38 7.99 -6.14
C LEU A 83 16.34 7.53 -7.16
N VAL A 84 16.01 8.37 -8.15
CA VAL A 84 15.10 8.03 -9.25
C VAL A 84 15.69 6.92 -10.13
N ASP A 85 17.01 6.93 -10.44
CA ASP A 85 17.67 5.86 -11.17
C ASP A 85 17.49 4.50 -10.45
N ALA A 86 17.75 4.46 -9.14
CA ALA A 86 17.53 3.27 -8.32
C ALA A 86 16.06 2.84 -8.29
N ALA A 87 15.13 3.79 -8.14
CA ALA A 87 13.69 3.52 -8.10
C ALA A 87 13.16 2.96 -9.44
N ASN A 88 13.64 3.45 -10.58
CA ASN A 88 13.27 2.91 -11.90
C ASN A 88 13.62 1.43 -12.06
N ARG A 89 14.64 0.93 -11.39
CA ARG A 89 14.97 -0.51 -11.39
C ARG A 89 13.94 -1.32 -10.61
N MET A 90 13.34 -0.74 -9.57
CA MET A 90 12.25 -1.38 -8.81
C MET A 90 11.00 -1.55 -9.68
N GLU A 91 10.71 -0.58 -10.55
CA GLU A 91 9.63 -0.69 -11.54
C GLU A 91 9.82 -1.92 -12.44
N GLN A 92 11.02 -2.11 -12.95
CA GLN A 92 11.33 -3.26 -13.80
C GLN A 92 11.21 -4.60 -13.05
N ILE A 93 11.58 -4.63 -11.76
CA ILE A 93 11.40 -5.83 -10.93
C ILE A 93 9.91 -6.07 -10.68
N TYR A 94 9.16 -5.04 -10.32
CA TYR A 94 7.72 -5.14 -10.08
C TYR A 94 6.97 -5.73 -11.29
N TRP A 95 7.24 -5.28 -12.50
CA TRP A 95 6.66 -5.87 -13.71
C TRP A 95 6.98 -7.36 -13.88
N ARG A 96 8.18 -7.77 -13.50
CA ARG A 96 8.58 -9.19 -13.54
C ARG A 96 7.91 -10.02 -12.44
N GLN A 97 7.54 -9.39 -11.33
CA GLN A 97 6.77 -10.01 -10.25
C GLN A 97 5.27 -10.05 -10.56
N SER A 98 4.75 -8.98 -11.15
CA SER A 98 3.31 -8.84 -11.42
C SER A 98 2.84 -9.53 -12.71
N ASP A 99 3.45 -9.19 -13.85
CA ASP A 99 3.04 -9.69 -15.18
C ASP A 99 4.19 -9.65 -16.19
N PRO A 100 5.11 -10.62 -16.18
CA PRO A 100 6.27 -10.64 -17.08
C PRO A 100 5.88 -10.74 -18.57
N GLU A 101 4.72 -11.31 -18.91
CA GLU A 101 4.22 -11.31 -20.29
C GLU A 101 3.63 -9.97 -20.67
N GLY A 102 2.98 -9.30 -19.70
CA GLY A 102 2.57 -7.90 -19.83
C GLY A 102 3.76 -6.98 -20.07
N LEU A 103 4.89 -7.20 -19.40
CA LEU A 103 6.12 -6.42 -19.63
C LEU A 103 6.61 -6.53 -21.08
N LYS A 104 6.59 -7.72 -21.67
CA LYS A 104 6.96 -7.91 -23.08
C LYS A 104 6.01 -7.16 -24.01
N LEU A 105 4.71 -7.22 -23.69
CA LEU A 105 3.70 -6.47 -24.42
C LEU A 105 3.91 -4.97 -24.28
N TYR A 106 4.17 -4.49 -23.09
CA TYR A 106 4.48 -3.10 -22.80
C TYR A 106 5.59 -2.55 -23.70
N VAL A 107 6.76 -3.23 -23.73
CA VAL A 107 7.90 -2.83 -24.57
C VAL A 107 7.56 -2.81 -26.07
N ARG A 108 6.67 -3.71 -26.53
CA ARG A 108 6.16 -3.70 -27.91
C ARG A 108 5.28 -2.46 -28.16
N LEU A 109 4.34 -2.19 -27.26
CA LEU A 109 3.37 -1.11 -27.41
C LEU A 109 3.98 0.29 -27.32
N GLU A 110 5.09 0.45 -26.61
CA GLU A 110 5.82 1.74 -26.55
C GLU A 110 6.28 2.19 -27.95
N LYS A 111 6.59 1.25 -28.82
CA LYS A 111 7.04 1.51 -30.20
C LYS A 111 5.89 1.67 -31.20
N SER A 112 4.66 1.41 -30.78
CA SER A 112 3.49 1.45 -31.66
C SER A 112 2.97 2.88 -31.84
N ALA A 113 2.59 3.21 -33.07
CA ALA A 113 1.87 4.44 -33.39
C ALA A 113 0.34 4.28 -33.36
N ASP A 114 -0.16 3.03 -33.25
CA ASP A 114 -1.58 2.72 -33.28
C ASP A 114 -2.32 3.35 -32.08
N PRO A 115 -3.47 4.03 -32.30
CA PRO A 115 -4.22 4.66 -31.22
C PRO A 115 -4.79 3.71 -30.18
N LEU A 116 -5.16 2.46 -30.55
CA LEU A 116 -5.64 1.44 -29.64
C LEU A 116 -4.48 0.94 -28.76
N ASP A 117 -3.33 0.67 -29.35
CA ASP A 117 -2.12 0.25 -28.64
C ASP A 117 -1.71 1.31 -27.59
N LYS A 118 -1.78 2.59 -27.93
CA LYS A 118 -1.51 3.69 -26.97
C LYS A 118 -2.49 3.70 -25.80
N LYS A 119 -3.77 3.41 -26.04
CA LYS A 119 -4.76 3.30 -24.95
C LYS A 119 -4.46 2.09 -24.06
N VAL A 120 -4.16 0.95 -24.66
CA VAL A 120 -3.78 -0.26 -23.94
C VAL A 120 -2.53 -0.03 -23.11
N LEU A 121 -1.48 0.53 -23.69
CA LEU A 121 -0.24 0.86 -23.00
C LEU A 121 -0.48 1.79 -21.79
N ARG A 122 -1.28 2.85 -22.00
CA ARG A 122 -1.62 3.76 -20.90
C ARG A 122 -2.34 3.04 -19.78
N PHE A 123 -3.28 2.13 -20.10
CA PHE A 123 -4.02 1.40 -19.07
C PHE A 123 -3.16 0.35 -18.38
N MET A 124 -2.21 -0.24 -19.09
CA MET A 124 -1.17 -1.10 -18.49
C MET A 124 -0.28 -0.32 -17.52
N LYS A 125 0.12 0.92 -17.86
CA LYS A 125 0.88 1.81 -16.95
C LYS A 125 0.13 2.15 -15.66
N ILE A 126 -1.20 2.24 -15.71
CA ILE A 126 -2.02 2.47 -14.51
C ILE A 126 -2.05 1.22 -13.62
N ASN A 127 -2.23 0.04 -14.23
CA ASN A 127 -2.48 -1.19 -13.48
C ASN A 127 -1.19 -1.99 -13.13
N GLY A 128 -0.04 -1.66 -13.70
CA GLY A 128 1.19 -2.44 -13.56
C GLY A 128 1.07 -3.87 -14.08
N SER A 129 0.08 -4.14 -14.95
CA SER A 129 -0.23 -5.46 -15.51
C SER A 129 -1.30 -5.34 -16.60
N ARG A 130 -1.71 -6.50 -17.18
CA ARG A 130 -2.85 -6.63 -18.12
C ARG A 130 -4.19 -6.83 -17.42
N TYR A 131 -4.29 -6.63 -16.10
CA TYR A 131 -5.46 -6.92 -15.27
C TYR A 131 -5.96 -5.64 -14.62
N ASP A 132 -7.29 -5.44 -14.69
CA ASP A 132 -7.96 -4.22 -14.20
C ASP A 132 -8.19 -4.29 -12.70
N LEU A 133 -7.48 -3.46 -11.95
CA LEU A 133 -7.52 -3.43 -10.47
C LEU A 133 -8.88 -3.04 -9.90
N ILE A 134 -9.62 -2.17 -10.58
CA ILE A 134 -10.94 -1.72 -10.12
C ILE A 134 -12.09 -2.56 -10.70
N ASP A 135 -11.78 -3.60 -11.47
CA ASP A 135 -12.73 -4.53 -12.06
C ASP A 135 -12.35 -5.99 -11.74
N GLU A 136 -12.13 -6.28 -10.45
CA GLU A 136 -11.86 -7.62 -9.90
C GLU A 136 -10.70 -8.36 -10.60
N LEU A 137 -9.68 -7.63 -11.02
CA LEU A 137 -8.53 -8.14 -11.77
C LEU A 137 -8.92 -8.84 -13.09
N ARG A 138 -10.05 -8.47 -13.69
CA ARG A 138 -10.41 -9.01 -15.01
C ARG A 138 -9.38 -8.59 -16.06
N PRO A 139 -8.96 -9.50 -16.96
CA PRO A 139 -8.03 -9.15 -18.02
C PRO A 139 -8.66 -8.14 -18.99
N PHE A 140 -7.91 -7.10 -19.34
CA PHE A 140 -8.30 -6.19 -20.44
C PHE A 140 -7.48 -6.42 -21.71
N VAL A 141 -6.49 -7.30 -21.65
CA VAL A 141 -5.80 -7.88 -22.80
C VAL A 141 -5.70 -9.39 -22.62
N GLY A 142 -6.24 -10.13 -23.59
CA GLY A 142 -6.39 -11.58 -23.53
C GLY A 142 -7.56 -12.01 -22.67
N LYS A 143 -7.66 -13.33 -22.42
CA LYS A 143 -8.79 -13.94 -21.67
C LYS A 143 -8.34 -14.70 -20.43
N GLU A 144 -7.04 -14.92 -20.29
CA GLU A 144 -6.48 -15.67 -19.18
C GLU A 144 -6.69 -14.90 -17.86
N PRO A 145 -7.27 -15.53 -16.83
CA PRO A 145 -7.39 -14.91 -15.52
C PRO A 145 -6.03 -14.65 -14.91
N VAL A 146 -5.97 -13.69 -13.98
CA VAL A 146 -4.74 -13.43 -13.25
C VAL A 146 -4.30 -14.69 -12.50
N PRO A 147 -3.03 -15.13 -12.65
CA PRO A 147 -2.53 -16.26 -11.87
C PRO A 147 -2.50 -15.91 -10.37
N PRO A 148 -3.01 -16.78 -9.49
CA PRO A 148 -2.81 -16.61 -8.06
C PRO A 148 -1.31 -16.49 -7.74
N GLY A 149 -0.94 -15.47 -6.93
CA GLY A 149 0.47 -15.17 -6.62
C GLY A 149 1.30 -14.65 -7.80
N ARG A 150 0.66 -14.29 -8.93
CA ARG A 150 1.32 -13.67 -10.08
C ARG A 150 2.53 -14.48 -10.58
N ALA A 151 3.65 -13.79 -10.86
CA ALA A 151 4.90 -14.43 -11.26
C ALA A 151 5.84 -14.75 -10.09
N LEU A 152 5.38 -14.59 -8.85
CA LEU A 152 6.11 -15.01 -7.64
C LEU A 152 6.12 -16.54 -7.47
N TYR A 153 5.24 -17.24 -8.20
CA TYR A 153 5.04 -18.68 -8.17
C TYR A 153 4.96 -19.29 -9.58
N PRO A 154 5.24 -20.59 -9.71
CA PRO A 154 4.97 -21.32 -10.95
C PRO A 154 3.47 -21.30 -11.30
N ARG A 155 3.14 -21.14 -12.56
CA ARG A 155 1.75 -21.22 -13.03
C ARG A 155 1.10 -22.55 -12.64
N GLY A 156 -0.14 -22.47 -12.21
CA GLY A 156 -0.94 -23.64 -11.82
C GLY A 156 -0.55 -24.27 -10.49
N LEU A 157 0.34 -23.64 -9.71
CA LEU A 157 0.60 -24.04 -8.34
C LEU A 157 -0.57 -23.62 -7.46
N THR A 158 -1.00 -24.52 -6.55
CA THR A 158 -2.03 -24.23 -5.56
C THR A 158 -1.43 -24.15 -4.16
N GLN A 159 -2.14 -23.50 -3.23
CA GLN A 159 -1.77 -23.50 -1.81
C GLN A 159 -1.64 -24.93 -1.27
N ALA A 160 -2.58 -25.82 -1.62
CA ALA A 160 -2.55 -27.24 -1.21
C ALA A 160 -1.31 -27.98 -1.71
N ASP A 161 -0.80 -27.65 -2.92
CA ASP A 161 0.44 -28.24 -3.43
C ASP A 161 1.64 -27.82 -2.59
N VAL A 162 1.71 -26.55 -2.17
CA VAL A 162 2.77 -26.03 -1.31
C VAL A 162 2.70 -26.66 0.07
N GLU A 163 1.54 -26.69 0.68
CA GLU A 163 1.32 -27.31 2.00
C GLU A 163 1.68 -28.80 2.01
N LYS A 164 1.25 -29.54 0.99
CA LYS A 164 1.62 -30.95 0.81
C LYS A 164 3.12 -31.15 0.66
N TYR A 165 3.78 -30.28 -0.13
CA TYR A 165 5.23 -30.34 -0.31
C TYR A 165 5.97 -30.10 1.00
N VAL A 166 5.59 -29.04 1.74
CA VAL A 166 6.20 -28.69 3.02
C VAL A 166 5.95 -29.74 4.09
N ALA A 167 4.77 -30.36 4.10
CA ALA A 167 4.50 -31.49 5.00
C ALA A 167 5.42 -32.70 4.75
N ALA A 168 5.81 -32.93 3.48
CA ALA A 168 6.76 -33.97 3.10
C ALA A 168 8.23 -33.54 3.26
N HIS A 169 8.52 -32.24 3.34
CA HIS A 169 9.85 -31.65 3.44
C HIS A 169 9.90 -30.53 4.51
N PRO A 170 9.65 -30.85 5.79
CA PRO A 170 9.54 -29.84 6.86
C PRO A 170 10.81 -29.01 7.06
N GLU A 171 11.97 -29.56 6.73
CA GLU A 171 13.27 -28.88 6.76
C GLU A 171 13.38 -27.72 5.76
N GLN A 172 12.57 -27.72 4.71
CA GLN A 172 12.53 -26.68 3.68
C GLN A 172 11.47 -25.61 3.95
N LYS A 173 10.67 -25.74 5.00
CA LYS A 173 9.55 -24.83 5.29
C LYS A 173 10.00 -23.36 5.29
N ALA A 174 11.08 -23.02 6.01
CA ALA A 174 11.56 -21.64 6.10
C ALA A 174 12.01 -21.09 4.74
N GLU A 175 12.63 -21.93 3.90
CA GLU A 175 13.02 -21.54 2.52
C GLU A 175 11.79 -21.33 1.63
N ILE A 176 10.83 -22.25 1.65
CA ILE A 176 9.63 -22.21 0.80
C ILE A 176 8.72 -21.03 1.16
N TYR A 177 8.62 -20.66 2.43
CA TYR A 177 7.85 -19.50 2.91
C TYR A 177 8.67 -18.22 3.06
N ASN A 178 9.87 -18.16 2.47
CA ASN A 178 10.66 -16.93 2.48
C ASN A 178 9.94 -15.83 1.67
N GLU A 179 9.66 -14.71 2.32
CA GLU A 179 8.91 -13.58 1.77
C GLU A 179 9.63 -12.86 0.62
N ARG A 180 10.98 -12.96 0.57
CA ARG A 180 11.84 -12.29 -0.43
C ARG A 180 12.47 -13.31 -1.38
N SER A 181 11.62 -14.13 -1.97
CA SER A 181 12.07 -15.17 -2.92
C SER A 181 11.03 -15.44 -4.01
N LEU A 182 11.48 -15.91 -5.17
CA LEU A 182 10.62 -16.55 -6.16
C LEU A 182 10.54 -18.05 -5.85
N LEU A 183 9.34 -18.64 -5.88
CA LEU A 183 9.20 -20.10 -5.79
C LEU A 183 9.30 -20.70 -7.21
N LEU A 184 10.14 -21.70 -7.36
CA LEU A 184 10.28 -22.48 -8.59
C LEU A 184 9.86 -23.93 -8.35
N ARG A 185 9.35 -24.59 -9.40
CA ARG A 185 9.00 -26.00 -9.40
C ARG A 185 9.64 -26.70 -10.60
N ASP A 186 10.32 -27.81 -10.34
CA ASP A 186 10.79 -28.73 -11.37
C ASP A 186 10.34 -30.15 -11.00
N GLU A 187 9.39 -30.69 -11.79
CA GLU A 187 8.68 -31.92 -11.48
C GLU A 187 8.05 -31.91 -10.08
N ASN A 188 8.57 -32.73 -9.16
CA ASN A 188 8.09 -32.85 -7.79
C ASN A 188 8.93 -32.07 -6.76
N LYS A 189 9.89 -31.25 -7.21
CA LYS A 189 10.78 -30.47 -6.34
C LYS A 189 10.39 -28.99 -6.37
N MET A 190 10.40 -28.37 -5.21
CA MET A 190 10.28 -26.92 -5.08
C MET A 190 11.59 -26.33 -4.56
N ALA A 191 11.91 -25.11 -4.96
CA ALA A 191 13.03 -24.34 -4.45
C ALA A 191 12.71 -22.85 -4.46
N ALA A 192 13.12 -22.14 -3.43
CA ALA A 192 13.04 -20.70 -3.39
C ALA A 192 14.33 -20.07 -3.93
N VAL A 193 14.20 -19.08 -4.80
CA VAL A 193 15.32 -18.27 -5.30
C VAL A 193 15.24 -16.90 -4.65
N PRO A 194 16.18 -16.54 -3.76
CA PRO A 194 16.21 -15.23 -3.12
C PRO A 194 16.19 -14.08 -4.15
N TYR A 195 15.54 -12.98 -3.83
CA TYR A 195 15.38 -11.84 -4.76
C TYR A 195 16.71 -11.24 -5.18
N HIS A 196 17.69 -11.13 -4.27
CA HIS A 196 19.03 -10.62 -4.61
C HIS A 196 19.75 -11.46 -5.67
N LEU A 197 19.39 -12.74 -5.84
CA LEU A 197 19.88 -13.61 -6.93
C LEU A 197 18.97 -13.53 -8.15
N ALA A 198 17.65 -13.59 -7.96
CA ALA A 198 16.68 -13.60 -9.04
C ALA A 198 16.70 -12.30 -9.88
N PHE A 199 16.97 -11.17 -9.24
CA PHE A 199 16.97 -9.84 -9.85
C PHE A 199 18.34 -9.15 -9.79
N ALA A 200 19.43 -9.91 -9.68
CA ALA A 200 20.79 -9.41 -9.48
C ALA A 200 21.21 -8.36 -10.53
N GLU A 201 20.76 -8.49 -11.78
CA GLU A 201 21.08 -7.55 -12.87
C GLU A 201 20.45 -6.16 -12.70
N LEU A 202 19.40 -6.05 -11.86
CA LEU A 202 18.75 -4.78 -11.52
C LEU A 202 19.15 -4.29 -10.13
N LEU A 203 19.27 -5.20 -9.16
CA LEU A 203 19.56 -4.84 -7.76
C LEU A 203 21.01 -4.36 -7.56
N LYS A 204 22.00 -4.95 -8.29
CA LYS A 204 23.39 -4.47 -8.21
C LYS A 204 23.55 -3.02 -8.65
N PRO A 205 23.11 -2.60 -9.86
CA PRO A 205 23.21 -1.20 -10.22
C PRO A 205 22.31 -0.29 -9.38
N ALA A 206 21.17 -0.76 -8.85
CA ALA A 206 20.38 0.03 -7.89
C ALA A 206 21.16 0.32 -6.61
N ALA A 207 21.88 -0.67 -6.08
CA ALA A 207 22.75 -0.47 -4.92
C ALA A 207 23.89 0.51 -5.20
N GLU A 208 24.44 0.51 -6.42
CA GLU A 208 25.46 1.49 -6.85
C GLU A 208 24.86 2.90 -6.91
N ASP A 209 23.67 3.08 -7.49
CA ASP A 209 22.97 4.37 -7.56
C ASP A 209 22.69 4.93 -6.14
N LEU A 210 22.27 4.07 -5.17
CA LEU A 210 22.10 4.48 -3.77
C LEU A 210 23.41 4.95 -3.12
N ARG A 211 24.53 4.29 -3.39
CA ARG A 211 25.85 4.72 -2.90
C ARG A 211 26.32 6.02 -3.54
N GLU A 212 26.01 6.24 -4.82
CA GLU A 212 26.28 7.53 -5.47
C GLU A 212 25.40 8.64 -4.88
N ALA A 213 24.11 8.37 -4.61
CA ALA A 213 23.24 9.31 -3.92
C ALA A 213 23.78 9.66 -2.52
N ALA A 214 24.27 8.66 -1.77
CA ALA A 214 24.88 8.88 -0.45
C ALA A 214 26.06 9.86 -0.48
N LYS A 215 26.91 9.84 -1.53
CA LYS A 215 28.02 10.80 -1.69
C LYS A 215 27.55 12.23 -1.95
N LEU A 216 26.30 12.39 -2.41
CA LEU A 216 25.69 13.69 -2.70
C LEU A 216 24.92 14.29 -1.52
N SER A 217 24.64 13.50 -0.48
CA SER A 217 23.96 13.96 0.73
C SER A 217 24.94 14.60 1.72
N ASP A 218 24.46 15.62 2.43
CA ASP A 218 25.15 16.25 3.57
C ASP A 218 24.57 15.77 4.93
N ASP A 219 23.49 14.97 4.91
CA ASP A 219 22.88 14.36 6.11
C ASP A 219 23.54 13.01 6.44
N PRO A 220 24.31 12.89 7.54
CA PRO A 220 24.97 11.65 7.90
C PRO A 220 24.02 10.49 8.20
N ALA A 221 22.79 10.77 8.69
CA ALA A 221 21.80 9.74 8.98
C ALA A 221 21.24 9.16 7.67
N PHE A 222 20.93 10.01 6.72
CA PHE A 222 20.50 9.60 5.38
C PHE A 222 21.61 8.85 4.63
N VAL A 223 22.87 9.31 4.70
CA VAL A 223 24.04 8.62 4.13
C VAL A 223 24.16 7.22 4.70
N LYS A 224 24.05 7.06 6.04
CA LYS A 224 24.09 5.75 6.70
C LYS A 224 22.97 4.85 6.20
N PHE A 225 21.74 5.37 6.15
CA PHE A 225 20.59 4.62 5.67
C PHE A 225 20.78 4.15 4.22
N LEU A 226 21.17 5.04 3.30
CA LEU A 226 21.36 4.69 1.88
C LEU A 226 22.39 3.60 1.67
N ASN A 227 23.53 3.63 2.39
CA ASN A 227 24.56 2.60 2.29
C ASN A 227 24.06 1.24 2.82
N LEU A 228 23.39 1.23 3.98
CA LEU A 228 22.80 0.00 4.52
C LEU A 228 21.69 -0.55 3.61
N ARG A 229 20.88 0.32 2.98
CA ARG A 229 19.86 -0.09 2.03
C ARG A 229 20.47 -0.67 0.76
N ALA A 230 21.58 -0.12 0.29
CA ALA A 230 22.35 -0.68 -0.82
C ALA A 230 22.88 -2.09 -0.50
N ASP A 231 23.34 -2.32 0.73
CA ASP A 231 23.77 -3.65 1.17
C ASP A 231 22.57 -4.63 1.27
N ALA A 232 21.42 -4.16 1.78
CA ALA A 232 20.19 -4.93 1.89
C ALA A 232 19.68 -5.44 0.53
N LEU A 233 19.77 -4.63 -0.53
CA LEU A 233 19.43 -5.04 -1.88
C LEU A 233 20.29 -6.20 -2.41
N LEU A 234 21.49 -6.41 -1.85
CA LEU A 234 22.44 -7.43 -2.29
C LEU A 234 22.38 -8.72 -1.47
N ASN A 235 21.60 -8.75 -0.38
CA ASN A 235 21.53 -9.91 0.52
C ASN A 235 20.12 -10.24 1.04
N ASP A 236 19.10 -9.44 0.70
CA ASP A 236 17.70 -9.53 1.15
C ASP A 236 17.50 -9.34 2.68
N ASP A 237 18.49 -8.86 3.42
CA ASP A 237 18.36 -8.52 4.84
C ASP A 237 18.21 -7.00 5.04
N TYR A 238 16.99 -6.56 5.24
CA TYR A 238 16.64 -5.14 5.38
C TYR A 238 16.68 -4.65 6.84
N TYR A 239 16.85 -5.52 7.83
CA TYR A 239 16.70 -5.18 9.24
C TYR A 239 17.58 -3.99 9.67
N ALA A 240 18.89 -4.03 9.36
CA ALA A 240 19.79 -2.96 9.75
C ALA A 240 19.48 -1.63 9.05
N SER A 241 19.07 -1.67 7.78
CA SER A 241 18.69 -0.47 7.04
C SER A 241 17.35 0.10 7.52
N ASP A 242 16.40 -0.74 7.90
CA ASP A 242 15.11 -0.31 8.45
C ASP A 242 15.27 0.36 9.81
N LEU A 243 16.12 -0.19 10.68
CA LEU A 243 16.46 0.46 11.95
C LEU A 243 17.12 1.83 11.75
N ALA A 244 18.04 1.95 10.77
CA ALA A 244 18.69 3.22 10.45
C ALA A 244 17.71 4.21 9.83
N TRP A 245 16.73 3.74 9.06
CA TRP A 245 15.66 4.55 8.49
C TRP A 245 14.76 5.18 9.57
N LEU A 246 14.41 4.39 10.60
CA LEU A 246 13.62 4.87 11.73
C LEU A 246 14.41 5.81 12.66
N ASP A 247 15.75 5.78 12.62
CA ASP A 247 16.61 6.71 13.38
C ASP A 247 16.69 8.11 12.76
N MET A 248 16.34 8.27 11.48
CA MET A 248 16.35 9.58 10.83
C MET A 248 15.29 10.50 11.44
N LYS A 249 15.71 11.71 11.80
CA LYS A 249 14.83 12.72 12.40
C LYS A 249 14.67 13.87 11.43
N GLU A 250 13.44 14.17 11.07
CA GLU A 250 13.09 15.31 10.20
C GLU A 250 13.98 15.41 8.94
N PRO A 251 14.22 14.31 8.19
CA PRO A 251 15.12 14.32 7.06
C PRO A 251 14.55 15.18 5.94
N LYS A 252 15.41 16.00 5.28
CA LYS A 252 15.01 16.75 4.07
C LYS A 252 14.66 15.81 2.92
N PHE A 253 15.42 14.72 2.77
CA PHE A 253 15.19 13.67 1.78
C PHE A 253 14.90 12.35 2.47
N ASP A 254 13.98 11.59 1.93
CA ASP A 254 13.70 10.24 2.39
C ASP A 254 13.50 9.31 1.19
N LEU A 255 13.53 8.02 1.42
CA LEU A 255 13.41 7.00 0.38
C LEU A 255 12.70 5.76 0.93
N ILE A 256 11.58 5.39 0.32
CA ILE A 256 11.06 4.03 0.38
C ILE A 256 11.65 3.30 -0.81
N LEU A 257 12.35 2.19 -0.60
CA LEU A 257 12.88 1.34 -1.66
C LEU A 257 13.14 -0.05 -1.09
N ALA A 258 12.16 -0.94 -1.18
CA ALA A 258 12.23 -2.30 -0.66
C ALA A 258 11.01 -3.13 -1.13
N PRO A 259 11.03 -4.46 -0.98
CA PRO A 259 9.86 -5.31 -1.11
C PRO A 259 9.15 -5.39 0.24
N TYR A 260 8.15 -4.54 0.47
CA TYR A 260 7.43 -4.49 1.74
C TYR A 260 6.05 -5.13 1.67
N GLU A 261 5.29 -4.89 0.61
CA GLU A 261 3.88 -5.25 0.53
C GLU A 261 3.66 -6.58 -0.18
N SER A 262 2.65 -7.34 0.24
CA SER A 262 2.33 -8.67 -0.28
C SER A 262 1.08 -8.70 -1.18
N TYR A 263 0.61 -7.55 -1.67
CA TYR A 263 -0.63 -7.44 -2.45
C TYR A 263 -0.64 -8.25 -3.76
N LEU A 264 0.52 -8.57 -4.32
CA LEU A 264 0.61 -9.44 -5.49
C LEU A 264 0.44 -10.94 -5.16
N ASP A 265 0.63 -11.33 -3.89
CA ASP A 265 0.59 -12.73 -3.47
C ASP A 265 -0.81 -13.16 -3.01
N ASN A 266 -1.72 -13.36 -3.94
CA ASN A 266 -3.04 -13.92 -3.68
C ASN A 266 -3.03 -15.45 -3.44
N LEU A 267 -1.84 -16.10 -3.50
CA LEU A 267 -1.72 -17.54 -3.30
C LEU A 267 -1.51 -17.91 -1.83
N LEU A 268 -0.49 -17.33 -1.21
CA LEU A 268 -0.11 -17.60 0.19
C LEU A 268 -0.16 -16.36 1.08
N GLY A 269 -0.17 -15.14 0.51
CA GLY A 269 -0.10 -13.89 1.27
C GLY A 269 1.25 -13.63 1.94
N VAL A 270 2.33 -14.23 1.44
CA VAL A 270 3.66 -14.22 2.10
C VAL A 270 4.68 -13.37 1.34
N ARG A 271 4.74 -13.53 -0.01
CA ARG A 271 5.79 -12.91 -0.82
C ARG A 271 5.53 -11.47 -1.10
N THR A 272 6.59 -10.67 -0.95
CA THR A 272 6.53 -9.22 -1.09
C THR A 272 6.96 -8.74 -2.47
N SER A 273 6.44 -7.60 -2.89
CA SER A 273 6.74 -6.94 -4.17
C SER A 273 7.56 -5.66 -3.98
N TYR A 274 8.42 -5.36 -4.97
CA TYR A 274 9.23 -4.15 -4.94
C TYR A 274 8.40 -2.91 -5.27
N GLY A 275 8.57 -1.88 -4.44
CA GLY A 275 8.10 -0.53 -4.68
C GLY A 275 9.15 0.49 -4.26
N ALA A 276 9.05 1.71 -4.79
CA ALA A 276 9.87 2.81 -4.34
C ALA A 276 9.13 4.15 -4.41
N ALA A 277 9.46 5.04 -3.48
CA ALA A 277 9.09 6.45 -3.48
C ALA A 277 10.30 7.30 -3.10
N VAL A 278 10.65 8.24 -3.96
CA VAL A 278 11.62 9.29 -3.66
C VAL A 278 10.87 10.43 -3.02
N LEU A 279 11.36 10.93 -1.89
CA LEU A 279 10.61 11.81 -1.01
C LEU A 279 11.41 13.05 -0.64
N VAL A 280 10.72 14.19 -0.58
CA VAL A 280 11.25 15.47 -0.12
C VAL A 280 10.30 16.03 0.94
N ARG A 281 10.86 16.41 2.10
CA ARG A 281 10.07 16.88 3.24
C ARG A 281 9.27 18.14 2.89
N ASN A 282 8.00 18.13 3.25
CA ASN A 282 7.15 19.31 3.24
C ASN A 282 7.15 19.94 4.64
N GLU A 283 7.99 20.96 4.81
CA GLU A 283 8.25 21.60 6.12
C GLU A 283 6.99 22.23 6.72
N GLU A 284 6.15 22.85 5.91
CA GLU A 284 4.95 23.54 6.40
C GLU A 284 3.93 22.52 6.93
N GLU A 285 3.71 21.46 6.18
CA GLU A 285 2.74 20.42 6.55
C GLU A 285 3.25 19.54 7.69
N SER A 286 4.56 19.26 7.74
CA SER A 286 5.16 18.48 8.83
C SER A 286 5.02 19.16 10.18
N LYS A 287 5.00 20.50 10.25
CA LYS A 287 4.72 21.23 11.49
C LYS A 287 3.32 20.98 12.05
N LYS A 288 2.33 20.71 11.20
CA LYS A 288 0.97 20.39 11.61
C LYS A 288 0.88 19.06 12.35
N LEU A 289 1.78 18.12 12.06
CA LEU A 289 1.86 16.83 12.75
C LEU A 289 2.22 16.95 14.24
N ALA A 290 2.97 17.97 14.62
CA ALA A 290 3.42 18.15 16.00
C ALA A 290 2.26 18.23 17.00
N ILE A 291 1.10 18.72 16.58
CA ILE A 291 -0.10 18.79 17.41
C ILE A 291 -0.55 17.37 17.79
N PHE A 292 -0.65 16.47 16.82
CA PHE A 292 -1.08 15.10 17.07
C PHE A 292 -0.07 14.33 17.91
N GLN A 293 1.22 14.42 17.60
CA GLN A 293 2.29 13.77 18.37
C GLN A 293 2.29 14.19 19.84
N LYS A 294 2.01 15.48 20.11
CA LYS A 294 1.94 16.02 21.46
C LYS A 294 0.84 15.36 22.30
N TYR A 295 -0.31 15.02 21.70
CA TYR A 295 -1.50 14.58 22.41
C TYR A 295 -1.82 13.09 22.28
N VAL A 296 -1.02 12.27 21.56
CA VAL A 296 -1.29 10.84 21.33
C VAL A 296 -1.62 10.09 22.63
N ALA A 297 -0.89 10.36 23.72
CA ALA A 297 -1.11 9.71 25.00
C ALA A 297 -2.45 10.09 25.65
N ASP A 298 -2.81 11.38 25.56
CA ASP A 298 -4.06 11.89 26.12
C ASP A 298 -5.26 11.42 25.29
N LEU A 299 -5.07 11.32 23.94
CA LEU A 299 -6.06 10.76 23.03
C LEU A 299 -6.37 9.31 23.36
N GLN A 300 -5.35 8.47 23.63
CA GLN A 300 -5.53 7.08 24.04
C GLN A 300 -6.32 6.98 25.36
N GLU A 301 -6.02 7.83 26.35
CA GLU A 301 -6.72 7.84 27.64
C GLU A 301 -8.17 8.35 27.51
N GLY A 302 -8.43 9.22 26.54
CA GLY A 302 -9.73 9.82 26.24
C GLY A 302 -10.68 8.95 25.42
N LEU A 303 -10.24 7.79 24.93
CA LEU A 303 -11.08 6.92 24.11
C LEU A 303 -12.35 6.45 24.83
N PRO A 304 -13.49 6.32 24.12
CA PRO A 304 -14.75 5.87 24.69
C PRO A 304 -14.77 4.35 24.91
N LEU A 305 -13.77 3.84 25.62
CA LEU A 305 -13.55 2.40 25.88
C LEU A 305 -13.34 2.17 27.38
N ALA A 306 -13.69 0.98 27.87
CA ALA A 306 -13.46 0.62 29.27
C ALA A 306 -11.96 0.60 29.57
N LYS A 307 -11.53 1.19 30.70
CA LYS A 307 -10.11 1.29 31.09
C LYS A 307 -9.36 -0.05 31.10
N VAL A 308 -10.07 -1.14 31.36
CA VAL A 308 -9.49 -2.50 31.37
C VAL A 308 -9.09 -2.99 29.97
N ASP A 309 -9.62 -2.36 28.91
CA ASP A 309 -9.33 -2.68 27.52
C ASP A 309 -8.27 -1.77 26.90
N LEU A 310 -7.95 -0.66 27.59
CA LEU A 310 -6.88 0.22 27.17
C LEU A 310 -5.52 -0.38 27.51
N PRO A 311 -4.49 -0.24 26.64
CA PRO A 311 -3.14 -0.67 26.93
C PRO A 311 -2.58 0.02 28.19
N SER A 312 -1.94 -0.76 29.07
CA SER A 312 -1.31 -0.24 30.29
C SER A 312 0.01 0.51 30.06
N LYS A 313 0.60 0.37 28.88
CA LYS A 313 1.84 1.02 28.46
C LYS A 313 1.60 1.85 27.22
N ARG A 314 2.15 3.05 27.20
CA ARG A 314 2.23 3.88 25.99
C ARG A 314 3.09 3.14 24.96
N GLY A 315 2.60 3.00 23.73
CA GLY A 315 3.38 2.50 22.61
C GLY A 315 4.57 3.44 22.29
N HIS A 316 5.44 3.02 21.39
CA HIS A 316 6.45 3.89 20.82
C HIS A 316 5.75 5.01 20.05
N VAL A 317 6.26 6.25 20.20
CA VAL A 317 5.80 7.36 19.33
C VAL A 317 6.35 7.07 17.93
N THR A 318 5.46 6.68 17.04
CA THR A 318 5.81 6.40 15.64
C THR A 318 6.22 7.71 14.94
N PRO A 319 7.42 7.79 14.31
CA PRO A 319 7.78 8.93 13.49
C PRO A 319 6.75 9.14 12.36
N MET A 320 6.33 10.38 12.17
CA MET A 320 5.38 10.76 11.12
C MET A 320 5.99 11.87 10.29
N GLU A 321 5.92 11.75 8.97
CA GLU A 321 6.51 12.67 8.03
C GLU A 321 5.51 13.03 6.92
N VAL A 322 5.32 14.31 6.66
CA VAL A 322 4.61 14.77 5.46
C VAL A 322 5.64 15.08 4.37
N MET A 323 5.55 14.34 3.28
CA MET A 323 6.52 14.39 2.19
C MET A 323 5.84 14.69 0.86
N ASP A 324 6.53 15.41 -0.01
CA ASP A 324 6.21 15.42 -1.42
C ASP A 324 6.96 14.27 -2.11
N ALA A 325 6.27 13.51 -2.94
CA ALA A 325 6.85 12.44 -3.73
C ALA A 325 7.10 12.90 -5.17
N PRO A 326 8.31 13.35 -5.54
CA PRO A 326 8.66 13.67 -6.92
C PRO A 326 8.68 12.46 -7.84
N PHE A 327 8.76 11.24 -7.28
CA PHE A 327 8.75 10.00 -8.04
C PHE A 327 8.26 8.82 -7.20
N ARG A 328 7.42 7.98 -7.80
CA ARG A 328 6.95 6.69 -7.23
C ARG A 328 6.98 5.62 -8.30
N THR A 329 7.16 4.37 -7.92
CA THR A 329 7.25 3.24 -8.85
C THR A 329 6.90 1.92 -8.18
N GLY A 330 6.67 0.89 -9.00
CA GLY A 330 6.34 -0.46 -8.55
C GLY A 330 5.07 -0.49 -7.74
N ASP A 331 5.09 -1.21 -6.63
CA ASP A 331 3.93 -1.40 -5.77
C ASP A 331 3.35 -0.09 -5.21
N LEU A 332 4.19 0.94 -5.05
CA LEU A 332 3.76 2.26 -4.61
C LEU A 332 3.14 3.14 -5.72
N LEU A 333 3.24 2.74 -6.99
CA LEU A 333 2.66 3.45 -8.13
C LEU A 333 1.40 2.78 -8.66
N HIS A 334 1.39 1.44 -8.71
CA HIS A 334 0.33 0.66 -9.32
C HIS A 334 -0.71 0.23 -8.28
N GLY A 335 -1.95 0.11 -8.69
CA GLY A 335 -2.99 -0.37 -7.79
C GLY A 335 -3.79 0.74 -7.10
N TYR A 336 -4.24 0.44 -5.88
CA TYR A 336 -4.79 1.43 -4.98
C TYR A 336 -3.64 2.31 -4.49
N GLN A 337 -3.47 3.44 -5.12
CA GLN A 337 -2.37 4.35 -4.78
C GLN A 337 -2.64 5.00 -3.42
N ALA A 338 -2.01 4.49 -2.39
CA ALA A 338 -2.12 5.01 -1.04
C ALA A 338 -1.69 6.48 -0.94
N VAL A 339 -2.34 7.24 -0.08
CA VAL A 339 -1.97 8.63 0.28
C VAL A 339 -0.99 8.67 1.44
N ALA A 340 -0.86 7.55 2.16
CA ALA A 340 0.08 7.35 3.25
C ALA A 340 0.54 5.89 3.29
N ASP A 341 1.72 5.65 3.86
CA ASP A 341 2.26 4.31 4.14
C ASP A 341 2.78 4.24 5.57
N ASN A 342 2.60 3.09 6.22
CA ASN A 342 3.14 2.76 7.54
C ASN A 342 4.11 1.58 7.42
N LEU A 343 5.41 1.86 7.42
CA LEU A 343 6.47 0.92 7.11
C LEU A 343 7.62 0.99 8.14
N PRO A 344 8.48 -0.04 8.23
CA PRO A 344 8.48 -1.30 7.48
C PRO A 344 7.49 -2.33 8.05
N ASN A 345 7.21 -3.41 7.31
CA ASN A 345 6.33 -4.50 7.72
C ASN A 345 7.11 -5.67 8.38
N ASP A 346 8.20 -5.41 9.07
CA ASP A 346 9.02 -6.43 9.76
C ASP A 346 8.73 -6.43 11.27
N ALA A 347 8.19 -7.54 11.79
CA ALA A 347 7.85 -7.68 13.20
C ALA A 347 9.03 -7.43 14.15
N ARG A 348 10.27 -7.78 13.74
CA ARG A 348 11.48 -7.54 14.53
C ARG A 348 11.80 -6.05 14.64
N VAL A 349 11.54 -5.29 13.57
CA VAL A 349 11.73 -3.83 13.55
C VAL A 349 10.64 -3.17 14.38
N HIS A 350 9.38 -3.63 14.25
CA HIS A 350 8.26 -3.15 15.07
C HIS A 350 8.54 -3.35 16.57
N GLU A 351 9.05 -4.51 16.97
CA GLU A 351 9.41 -4.78 18.37
C GLU A 351 10.54 -3.87 18.85
N ALA A 352 11.55 -3.60 18.00
CA ALA A 352 12.73 -2.83 18.36
C ALA A 352 12.48 -1.30 18.38
N LYS A 353 11.73 -0.77 17.40
CA LYS A 353 11.60 0.68 17.16
C LYS A 353 10.22 1.14 16.66
N GLY A 354 9.29 0.23 16.40
CA GLY A 354 8.00 0.56 15.79
C GLY A 354 8.09 0.68 14.26
N SER A 355 7.40 1.66 13.70
CA SER A 355 7.30 1.93 12.27
C SER A 355 7.46 3.43 11.99
N LYS A 356 7.41 3.85 10.72
CA LYS A 356 7.36 5.26 10.29
C LYS A 356 6.13 5.44 9.38
N LYS A 357 5.37 6.51 9.62
CA LYS A 357 4.23 6.90 8.79
C LYS A 357 4.64 8.04 7.87
N ILE A 358 4.43 7.85 6.58
CA ILE A 358 4.77 8.82 5.54
C ILE A 358 3.50 9.17 4.77
N PHE A 359 3.21 10.48 4.68
CA PHE A 359 2.09 11.02 3.93
C PHE A 359 2.58 11.66 2.63
N PHE A 360 1.99 11.28 1.51
CA PHE A 360 2.35 11.77 0.18
C PHE A 360 1.52 13.01 -0.18
N LYS A 361 1.96 14.19 0.30
CA LYS A 361 1.17 15.43 0.25
C LYS A 361 0.79 15.87 -1.16
N ASN A 362 1.78 15.93 -2.07
CA ASN A 362 1.52 16.35 -3.45
C ASN A 362 0.55 15.42 -4.19
N PHE A 363 0.62 14.10 -3.92
CA PHE A 363 -0.30 13.12 -4.48
C PHE A 363 -1.71 13.27 -3.87
N MET A 364 -1.78 13.44 -2.54
CA MET A 364 -3.04 13.66 -1.84
C MET A 364 -3.74 14.93 -2.35
N ASP A 365 -3.01 16.04 -2.46
CA ASP A 365 -3.55 17.31 -2.96
C ASP A 365 -4.10 17.18 -4.38
N ALA A 366 -3.37 16.50 -5.26
CA ALA A 366 -3.82 16.25 -6.62
C ALA A 366 -5.13 15.45 -6.64
N ARG A 367 -5.23 14.37 -5.84
CA ARG A 367 -6.45 13.57 -5.73
C ARG A 367 -7.61 14.37 -5.14
N VAL A 368 -7.36 15.14 -4.08
CA VAL A 368 -8.38 16.00 -3.46
C VAL A 368 -8.91 17.01 -4.47
N ASN A 369 -8.04 17.74 -5.13
CA ASN A 369 -8.45 18.80 -6.07
C ASN A 369 -9.17 18.25 -7.31
N GLU A 370 -8.75 17.11 -7.83
CA GLU A 370 -9.21 16.58 -9.11
C GLU A 370 -10.38 15.59 -9.00
N VAL A 371 -10.59 15.02 -7.80
CA VAL A 371 -11.62 14.00 -7.59
C VAL A 371 -12.55 14.37 -6.42
N ILE A 372 -11.99 14.55 -5.21
CA ILE A 372 -12.80 14.68 -3.99
C ILE A 372 -13.60 15.99 -3.98
N LEU A 373 -12.96 17.13 -4.20
CA LEU A 373 -13.64 18.43 -4.21
C LEU A 373 -14.66 18.56 -5.37
N PRO A 374 -14.39 18.10 -6.60
CA PRO A 374 -15.41 18.03 -7.64
C PRO A 374 -16.63 17.18 -7.25
N ILE A 375 -16.43 16.02 -6.59
CA ILE A 375 -17.53 15.20 -6.09
C ILE A 375 -18.30 15.96 -4.99
N ALA A 376 -17.59 16.56 -4.03
CA ALA A 376 -18.18 17.32 -2.95
C ALA A 376 -19.11 18.44 -3.46
N ARG A 377 -18.64 19.23 -4.44
CA ARG A 377 -19.45 20.32 -5.06
C ARG A 377 -20.76 19.86 -5.66
N ARG A 378 -20.85 18.60 -6.10
CA ARG A 378 -22.08 18.04 -6.69
C ARG A 378 -22.96 17.30 -5.70
N LEU A 379 -22.35 16.62 -4.72
CA LEU A 379 -23.08 15.75 -3.82
C LEU A 379 -23.41 16.38 -2.48
N LEU A 380 -22.56 17.27 -1.96
CA LEU A 380 -22.86 18.00 -0.74
C LEU A 380 -23.70 19.25 -0.99
N ARG A 381 -24.40 19.70 0.05
CA ARG A 381 -25.13 20.96 0.07
C ARG A 381 -24.16 22.11 -0.19
N GLU A 382 -24.61 23.13 -0.90
CA GLU A 382 -23.76 24.16 -1.49
C GLU A 382 -22.97 24.96 -0.44
N ASP A 383 -23.60 25.30 0.69
CA ASP A 383 -22.96 25.99 1.82
C ASP A 383 -21.85 25.18 2.52
N GLN A 384 -21.89 23.86 2.41
CA GLN A 384 -20.88 22.97 2.99
C GLN A 384 -19.83 22.54 1.96
N SER A 385 -20.23 22.33 0.70
CA SER A 385 -19.32 21.86 -0.33
C SER A 385 -18.12 22.79 -0.57
N GLY A 386 -18.28 24.08 -0.34
CA GLY A 386 -17.21 25.08 -0.41
C GLY A 386 -16.23 25.06 0.79
N ARG A 387 -16.61 24.38 1.88
CA ARG A 387 -15.77 24.20 3.08
C ARG A 387 -14.94 22.92 3.04
N ALA A 388 -15.23 21.99 2.14
CA ALA A 388 -14.38 20.83 1.93
C ALA A 388 -13.00 21.28 1.38
N SER A 389 -11.90 20.82 1.98
CA SER A 389 -10.56 21.28 1.67
C SER A 389 -9.51 20.18 1.74
N GLY A 390 -8.34 20.43 1.14
CA GLY A 390 -7.17 19.57 1.24
C GLY A 390 -6.63 19.50 2.68
N ASN A 391 -6.72 20.61 3.43
CA ASN A 391 -6.28 20.65 4.82
C ASN A 391 -7.17 19.80 5.73
N GLY A 392 -8.48 19.90 5.58
CA GLY A 392 -9.42 19.06 6.34
C GLY A 392 -9.30 17.59 5.97
N TYR A 393 -9.09 17.26 4.69
CA TYR A 393 -8.84 15.87 4.28
C TYR A 393 -7.51 15.34 4.84
N LEU A 394 -6.43 16.15 4.84
CA LEU A 394 -5.17 15.80 5.47
C LEU A 394 -5.33 15.57 6.98
N ALA A 395 -6.02 16.45 7.69
CA ALA A 395 -6.25 16.31 9.12
C ALA A 395 -7.00 15.00 9.46
N ALA A 396 -8.04 14.66 8.68
CA ALA A 396 -8.76 13.40 8.83
C ALA A 396 -7.85 12.19 8.53
N THR A 397 -7.03 12.25 7.48
CA THR A 397 -6.07 11.17 7.15
C THR A 397 -5.01 11.01 8.22
N LEU A 398 -4.44 12.11 8.75
CA LEU A 398 -3.47 12.07 9.85
C LEU A 398 -4.06 11.44 11.11
N ALA A 399 -5.28 11.84 11.46
CA ALA A 399 -5.99 11.28 12.60
C ALA A 399 -6.32 9.79 12.41
N HIS A 400 -6.69 9.37 11.20
CA HIS A 400 -6.88 7.96 10.83
C HIS A 400 -5.61 7.14 11.08
N GLU A 401 -4.47 7.56 10.52
CA GLU A 401 -3.21 6.83 10.67
C GLU A 401 -2.75 6.71 12.13
N ILE A 402 -2.96 7.76 12.92
CA ILE A 402 -2.66 7.71 14.36
C ILE A 402 -3.58 6.70 15.05
N SER A 403 -4.83 6.65 14.64
CA SER A 403 -5.86 5.83 15.27
C SER A 403 -5.70 4.33 15.03
N HIS A 404 -4.87 3.90 14.08
CA HIS A 404 -4.43 2.51 13.98
C HIS A 404 -3.68 2.03 15.24
N GLU A 405 -2.97 2.92 15.91
CA GLU A 405 -2.24 2.60 17.14
C GLU A 405 -3.07 2.80 18.42
N LEU A 406 -4.26 3.38 18.28
CA LEU A 406 -5.17 3.65 19.41
C LEU A 406 -6.20 2.52 19.56
N GLY A 407 -6.60 2.29 20.81
CA GLY A 407 -7.58 1.25 21.13
C GLY A 407 -6.98 0.04 21.86
N PRO A 408 -7.66 -1.11 21.85
CA PRO A 408 -7.21 -2.31 22.53
C PRO A 408 -6.08 -3.01 21.77
N ASN A 409 -5.09 -3.56 22.47
CA ASN A 409 -4.03 -4.36 21.85
C ASN A 409 -4.44 -5.83 21.62
N TYR A 410 -5.47 -6.31 22.33
CA TYR A 410 -5.96 -7.68 22.32
C TYR A 410 -7.45 -7.73 22.57
N SER A 411 -8.11 -8.71 21.95
CA SER A 411 -9.46 -9.09 22.34
C SER A 411 -9.44 -9.92 23.60
N ARG A 412 -10.45 -9.74 24.47
CA ARG A 412 -10.68 -10.54 25.67
C ARG A 412 -11.81 -11.54 25.42
N ILE A 413 -11.45 -12.80 25.19
CA ILE A 413 -12.40 -13.89 24.95
C ILE A 413 -12.32 -14.86 26.13
N ALA A 414 -13.45 -15.06 26.83
CA ALA A 414 -13.53 -15.95 27.99
C ALA A 414 -12.43 -15.72 29.04
N GLY A 415 -12.05 -14.45 29.27
CA GLY A 415 -11.01 -14.06 30.24
C GLY A 415 -9.57 -14.18 29.75
N SER A 416 -9.35 -14.68 28.52
CA SER A 416 -8.02 -14.80 27.89
C SER A 416 -7.81 -13.71 26.85
N LYS A 417 -6.55 -13.25 26.72
CA LYS A 417 -6.13 -12.35 25.64
C LYS A 417 -5.97 -13.15 24.35
N LYS A 418 -6.53 -12.64 23.26
CA LYS A 418 -6.39 -13.19 21.92
C LYS A 418 -6.04 -12.07 20.94
N ASP A 419 -5.25 -12.37 19.91
CA ASP A 419 -5.02 -11.46 18.80
C ASP A 419 -6.35 -11.04 18.16
N ILE A 420 -6.52 -9.73 17.90
CA ILE A 420 -7.80 -9.17 17.42
C ILE A 420 -8.12 -9.72 16.03
N ARG A 421 -7.12 -9.82 15.15
CA ARG A 421 -7.27 -10.37 13.79
C ARG A 421 -7.76 -11.82 13.82
N GLU A 422 -7.17 -12.64 14.69
CA GLU A 422 -7.61 -14.03 14.85
C GLU A 422 -9.02 -14.11 15.46
N ALA A 423 -9.36 -13.22 16.37
CA ALA A 423 -10.65 -13.20 17.03
C ALA A 423 -11.77 -12.84 16.05
N ILE A 424 -11.61 -11.76 15.32
CA ILE A 424 -12.59 -11.20 14.37
C ILE A 424 -12.61 -12.00 13.05
N GLY A 425 -11.43 -12.39 12.54
CA GLY A 425 -11.34 -13.16 11.28
C GLY A 425 -11.56 -12.30 10.05
N GLY A 426 -12.37 -12.79 9.08
CA GLY A 426 -12.49 -12.19 7.74
C GLY A 426 -12.96 -10.72 7.68
N ASP A 427 -13.62 -10.21 8.72
CA ASP A 427 -14.09 -8.82 8.79
C ASP A 427 -13.05 -7.89 9.45
N PHE A 428 -11.90 -8.41 9.91
CA PHE A 428 -10.92 -7.65 10.67
C PHE A 428 -10.41 -6.43 9.91
N SER A 429 -9.97 -6.59 8.67
CA SER A 429 -9.41 -5.46 7.91
C SER A 429 -10.42 -4.32 7.75
N ALA A 430 -11.67 -4.62 7.45
CA ALA A 430 -12.71 -3.61 7.33
C ALA A 430 -13.06 -2.96 8.69
N LEU A 431 -13.00 -3.73 9.79
CA LEU A 431 -13.20 -3.21 11.14
C LEU A 431 -12.07 -2.26 11.55
N GLU A 432 -10.83 -2.64 11.29
CA GLU A 432 -9.64 -1.86 11.61
C GLU A 432 -9.62 -0.52 10.85
N GLU A 433 -9.92 -0.54 9.54
CA GLU A 433 -10.03 0.69 8.75
C GLU A 433 -11.17 1.60 9.22
N ALA A 434 -12.33 1.01 9.51
CA ALA A 434 -13.46 1.75 10.04
C ALA A 434 -13.15 2.34 11.43
N LYS A 435 -12.46 1.59 12.29
CA LYS A 435 -12.02 2.04 13.61
C LYS A 435 -11.03 3.20 13.47
N ALA A 436 -10.06 3.09 12.58
CA ALA A 436 -9.07 4.13 12.36
C ALA A 436 -9.73 5.44 11.89
N ASP A 437 -10.64 5.39 10.93
CA ASP A 437 -11.42 6.56 10.47
C ASP A 437 -12.22 7.21 11.61
N VAL A 438 -13.04 6.42 12.28
CA VAL A 438 -14.03 6.95 13.23
C VAL A 438 -13.35 7.40 14.54
N VAL A 439 -12.34 6.67 15.01
CA VAL A 439 -11.53 7.10 16.16
C VAL A 439 -10.71 8.34 15.79
N GLY A 440 -10.23 8.44 14.54
CA GLY A 440 -9.59 9.65 14.03
C GLY A 440 -10.48 10.89 14.14
N LEU A 441 -11.72 10.79 13.69
CA LEU A 441 -12.70 11.89 13.83
C LEU A 441 -13.02 12.20 15.31
N PHE A 442 -13.08 11.19 16.16
CA PHE A 442 -13.22 11.37 17.60
C PHE A 442 -12.01 12.12 18.19
N CYS A 443 -10.81 11.80 17.77
CA CYS A 443 -9.59 12.49 18.19
C CYS A 443 -9.57 13.96 17.74
N LEU A 444 -10.03 14.28 16.53
CA LEU A 444 -10.17 15.67 16.07
C LEU A 444 -11.13 16.46 16.98
N LYS A 445 -12.26 15.87 17.38
CA LYS A 445 -13.17 16.49 18.33
C LYS A 445 -12.52 16.70 19.69
N TRP A 446 -11.78 15.70 20.19
CA TRP A 446 -11.05 15.83 21.45
C TRP A 446 -10.04 16.99 21.39
N LEU A 447 -9.29 17.13 20.27
CA LEU A 447 -8.35 18.23 20.06
C LEU A 447 -9.06 19.60 20.06
N ALA A 448 -10.24 19.70 19.45
CA ALA A 448 -11.04 20.92 19.48
C ALA A 448 -11.52 21.27 20.88
N ASP A 449 -11.99 20.29 21.67
CA ASP A 449 -12.44 20.50 23.05
C ASP A 449 -11.31 20.95 23.97
N HIS A 450 -10.07 20.61 23.64
CA HIS A 450 -8.87 21.01 24.39
C HIS A 450 -8.17 22.25 23.80
N GLY A 451 -8.81 22.91 22.81
CA GLY A 451 -8.30 24.15 22.21
C GLY A 451 -7.05 23.98 21.34
N ALA A 452 -6.73 22.76 20.92
CA ALA A 452 -5.61 22.48 20.04
C ALA A 452 -5.92 22.80 18.56
N ILE A 453 -7.19 22.70 18.16
CA ILE A 453 -7.74 23.17 16.88
C ILE A 453 -9.02 23.97 17.15
N SER A 454 -9.47 24.79 16.18
CA SER A 454 -10.72 25.53 16.33
C SER A 454 -11.94 24.68 15.95
N ASN A 455 -13.15 25.09 16.38
CA ASN A 455 -14.37 24.41 15.96
C ASN A 455 -14.65 24.59 14.46
N GLU A 456 -14.24 25.72 13.87
CA GLU A 456 -14.33 25.94 12.42
C GLU A 456 -13.46 24.94 11.65
N GLN A 457 -12.26 24.66 12.16
CA GLN A 457 -11.37 23.62 11.60
C GLN A 457 -12.01 22.23 11.74
N LEU A 458 -12.54 21.88 12.89
CA LEU A 458 -13.22 20.60 13.12
C LEU A 458 -14.38 20.39 12.14
N ASP A 459 -15.19 21.43 11.92
CA ASP A 459 -16.27 21.39 10.93
C ASP A 459 -15.76 21.12 9.51
N GLU A 460 -14.67 21.79 9.12
CA GLU A 460 -14.00 21.60 7.83
C GLU A 460 -13.47 20.17 7.69
N ASP A 461 -12.86 19.63 8.74
CA ASP A 461 -12.33 18.27 8.79
C ASP A 461 -13.46 17.23 8.60
N TYR A 462 -14.60 17.39 9.29
CA TYR A 462 -15.76 16.52 9.14
C TYR A 462 -16.35 16.56 7.73
N ILE A 463 -16.48 17.77 7.17
CA ILE A 463 -17.00 17.94 5.80
C ILE A 463 -16.06 17.30 4.78
N SER A 464 -14.75 17.49 4.96
CA SER A 464 -13.72 16.95 4.07
C SER A 464 -13.63 15.43 4.14
N TYR A 465 -13.78 14.84 5.33
CA TYR A 465 -13.89 13.40 5.51
C TYR A 465 -15.10 12.83 4.74
N VAL A 466 -16.30 13.38 4.94
CA VAL A 466 -17.50 12.89 4.23
C VAL A 466 -17.39 13.08 2.71
N ALA A 467 -16.72 14.14 2.26
CA ALA A 467 -16.39 14.30 0.84
C ALA A 467 -15.45 13.20 0.32
N GLY A 468 -14.48 12.79 1.12
CA GLY A 468 -13.58 11.68 0.85
C GLY A 468 -14.31 10.34 0.74
N ASN A 469 -15.26 10.08 1.64
CA ASN A 469 -16.05 8.84 1.63
C ASN A 469 -16.76 8.61 0.29
N PHE A 470 -17.28 9.66 -0.37
CA PHE A 470 -17.90 9.48 -1.68
C PHE A 470 -16.92 8.95 -2.74
N ARG A 471 -15.63 9.35 -2.67
CA ARG A 471 -14.59 8.83 -3.57
C ARG A 471 -14.26 7.37 -3.24
N THR A 472 -14.04 7.05 -1.98
CA THR A 472 -13.59 5.73 -1.56
C THR A 472 -14.69 4.68 -1.76
N ILE A 473 -15.93 5.00 -1.39
CA ILE A 473 -17.08 4.11 -1.62
C ILE A 473 -17.30 3.89 -3.14
N ARG A 474 -17.11 4.92 -3.96
CA ARG A 474 -17.21 4.83 -5.41
C ARG A 474 -16.09 4.01 -6.05
N PHE A 475 -14.91 3.95 -5.41
CA PHE A 475 -13.81 3.08 -5.82
C PHE A 475 -14.19 1.61 -5.65
N GLY A 476 -14.81 1.25 -4.51
CA GLY A 476 -15.37 -0.09 -4.28
C GLY A 476 -15.56 -0.44 -2.81
N ILE A 477 -16.74 -0.99 -2.49
CA ILE A 477 -17.07 -1.46 -1.13
C ILE A 477 -16.60 -2.89 -0.84
N ALA A 478 -15.97 -3.57 -1.79
CA ALA A 478 -15.30 -4.85 -1.56
C ALA A 478 -13.91 -4.66 -0.94
N GLU A 479 -13.35 -3.48 -1.07
CA GLU A 479 -12.08 -3.06 -0.51
C GLU A 479 -12.29 -2.61 0.95
N PRO A 480 -11.36 -2.90 1.88
CA PRO A 480 -11.53 -2.65 3.32
C PRO A 480 -11.91 -1.22 3.69
N HIS A 481 -11.24 -0.20 3.13
CA HIS A 481 -11.57 1.20 3.38
C HIS A 481 -12.96 1.56 2.86
N GLY A 482 -13.28 1.18 1.61
CA GLY A 482 -14.60 1.43 1.05
C GLY A 482 -15.72 0.74 1.82
N ARG A 483 -15.46 -0.43 2.38
CA ARG A 483 -16.40 -1.16 3.24
C ARG A 483 -16.57 -0.48 4.60
N GLY A 484 -15.47 -0.02 5.21
CA GLY A 484 -15.47 0.71 6.48
C GLY A 484 -16.19 2.06 6.35
N GLU A 485 -15.83 2.85 5.34
CA GLU A 485 -16.44 4.16 5.09
C GLU A 485 -17.94 4.05 4.72
N MET A 486 -18.33 3.00 3.96
CA MET A 486 -19.75 2.75 3.67
C MET A 486 -20.55 2.47 4.94
N MET A 487 -19.99 1.65 5.84
CA MET A 487 -20.57 1.36 7.15
C MET A 487 -20.73 2.64 7.97
N ALA A 488 -19.68 3.44 8.09
CA ALA A 488 -19.68 4.68 8.86
C ALA A 488 -20.69 5.70 8.28
N PHE A 489 -20.75 5.85 6.95
CA PHE A 489 -21.69 6.73 6.26
C PHE A 489 -23.15 6.34 6.55
N ASN A 490 -23.52 5.05 6.41
CA ASN A 490 -24.88 4.59 6.70
C ASN A 490 -25.24 4.75 8.18
N TYR A 491 -24.31 4.51 9.09
CA TYR A 491 -24.52 4.75 10.51
C TYR A 491 -24.79 6.24 10.81
N MET A 492 -23.98 7.14 10.23
CA MET A 492 -24.19 8.58 10.39
C MET A 492 -25.53 9.03 9.78
N MET A 493 -25.97 8.41 8.67
CA MET A 493 -27.30 8.65 8.10
C MET A 493 -28.42 8.18 9.06
N GLU A 494 -28.32 6.98 9.64
CA GLU A 494 -29.30 6.47 10.62
C GLU A 494 -29.41 7.39 11.85
N ARG A 495 -28.28 7.99 12.27
CA ARG A 495 -28.23 8.96 13.38
C ARG A 495 -28.59 10.39 12.98
N GLU A 496 -28.99 10.61 11.74
CA GLU A 496 -29.27 11.95 11.19
C GLU A 496 -28.11 12.95 11.35
N ALA A 497 -26.87 12.45 11.54
CA ALA A 497 -25.67 13.28 11.51
C ALA A 497 -25.27 13.63 10.06
N VAL A 498 -25.60 12.77 9.12
CA VAL A 498 -25.63 13.06 7.69
C VAL A 498 -27.07 12.92 7.21
N THR A 499 -27.56 13.90 6.45
CA THR A 499 -28.91 13.91 5.91
C THR A 499 -28.88 14.07 4.39
N ARG A 500 -29.98 13.70 3.73
CA ARG A 500 -30.17 13.90 2.29
C ARG A 500 -31.41 14.73 2.04
N ASP A 501 -31.26 15.82 1.31
CA ASP A 501 -32.37 16.61 0.84
C ASP A 501 -33.12 15.87 -0.28
N ALA A 502 -34.41 15.68 -0.11
CA ALA A 502 -35.22 14.90 -1.04
C ALA A 502 -35.42 15.60 -2.41
N ALA A 503 -35.44 16.94 -2.45
CA ALA A 503 -35.67 17.71 -3.66
C ALA A 503 -34.41 17.79 -4.53
N THR A 504 -33.25 18.06 -3.92
CA THR A 504 -31.98 18.23 -4.63
C THR A 504 -31.17 16.92 -4.71
N GLY A 505 -31.45 15.99 -3.81
CA GLY A 505 -30.67 14.76 -3.63
C GLY A 505 -29.25 15.01 -3.07
N ARG A 506 -28.94 16.21 -2.58
CA ARG A 506 -27.66 16.56 -1.97
C ARG A 506 -27.62 16.10 -0.52
N TYR A 507 -26.43 15.79 -0.05
CA TYR A 507 -26.18 15.43 1.33
C TYR A 507 -25.73 16.65 2.14
N ALA A 508 -26.02 16.65 3.43
CA ALA A 508 -25.58 17.69 4.36
C ALA A 508 -25.21 17.05 5.70
N LEU A 509 -24.14 17.53 6.30
CA LEU A 509 -23.79 17.21 7.68
C LEU A 509 -24.62 18.08 8.63
N VAL A 510 -25.20 17.47 9.66
CA VAL A 510 -25.76 18.15 10.80
C VAL A 510 -24.65 18.26 11.84
N LEU A 511 -23.79 19.29 11.69
CA LEU A 511 -22.54 19.42 12.44
C LEU A 511 -22.72 19.29 13.96
N ALA A 512 -23.84 19.77 14.50
CA ALA A 512 -24.18 19.60 15.90
C ALA A 512 -24.42 18.14 16.35
N LYS A 513 -24.77 17.23 15.41
CA LYS A 513 -25.00 15.80 15.70
C LYS A 513 -23.78 14.93 15.39
N MET A 514 -22.80 15.46 14.65
CA MET A 514 -21.60 14.69 14.28
C MET A 514 -20.84 14.17 15.50
N PRO A 515 -20.52 14.98 16.55
CA PRO A 515 -19.76 14.50 17.69
C PRO A 515 -20.38 13.30 18.41
N ASP A 516 -21.70 13.34 18.63
CA ASP A 516 -22.40 12.26 19.34
C ASP A 516 -22.45 10.97 18.49
N ALA A 517 -22.72 11.11 17.18
CA ALA A 517 -22.74 9.98 16.27
C ALA A 517 -21.36 9.33 16.15
N ILE A 518 -20.31 10.14 16.03
CA ILE A 518 -18.90 9.67 15.95
C ILE A 518 -18.49 8.99 17.27
N SER A 519 -18.77 9.60 18.43
CA SER A 519 -18.42 9.02 19.73
C SER A 519 -19.12 7.67 19.97
N ALA A 520 -20.40 7.57 19.61
CA ALA A 520 -21.15 6.32 19.73
C ALA A 520 -20.62 5.23 18.80
N LEU A 521 -20.25 5.59 17.56
CA LEU A 521 -19.67 4.64 16.59
C LEU A 521 -18.26 4.23 17.00
N ALA A 522 -17.40 5.17 17.44
CA ALA A 522 -16.07 4.86 17.96
C ALA A 522 -16.13 3.86 19.11
N LYS A 523 -17.04 4.08 20.07
CA LYS A 523 -17.28 3.13 21.14
C LYS A 523 -17.65 1.74 20.65
N GLU A 524 -18.58 1.64 19.71
CA GLU A 524 -19.04 0.38 19.13
C GLU A 524 -17.89 -0.41 18.48
N LEU A 525 -17.08 0.27 17.62
CA LEU A 525 -15.98 -0.38 16.90
C LEU A 525 -14.86 -0.83 17.85
N LEU A 526 -14.50 0.04 18.81
CA LEU A 526 -13.51 -0.31 19.84
C LEU A 526 -13.96 -1.47 20.73
N GLU A 527 -15.25 -1.54 21.08
CA GLU A 527 -15.81 -2.66 21.84
C GLU A 527 -15.79 -3.97 21.02
N GLN A 528 -16.05 -3.93 19.71
CA GLN A 528 -15.94 -5.09 18.85
C GLN A 528 -14.51 -5.66 18.84
N GLU A 529 -13.50 -4.81 18.74
CA GLU A 529 -12.11 -5.23 18.86
C GLU A 529 -11.78 -5.77 20.26
N ALA A 530 -12.20 -5.05 21.32
CA ALA A 530 -11.91 -5.44 22.70
C ALA A 530 -12.56 -6.78 23.09
N THR A 531 -13.74 -7.08 22.56
CA THR A 531 -14.46 -8.32 22.86
C THR A 531 -14.13 -9.47 21.90
N GLY A 532 -13.66 -9.16 20.68
CA GLY A 532 -13.40 -10.17 19.64
C GLY A 532 -14.67 -10.89 19.17
N ASP A 533 -15.83 -10.24 19.28
CA ASP A 533 -17.11 -10.84 18.91
C ASP A 533 -17.31 -10.83 17.40
N ARG A 534 -16.83 -11.89 16.75
CA ARG A 534 -16.94 -12.10 15.31
C ARG A 534 -18.38 -12.03 14.80
N ALA A 535 -19.33 -12.60 15.55
CA ALA A 535 -20.73 -12.63 15.12
C ALA A 535 -21.35 -11.23 15.15
N ARG A 536 -21.08 -10.44 16.19
CA ARG A 536 -21.47 -9.02 16.30
C ARG A 536 -20.87 -8.22 15.14
N THR A 537 -19.59 -8.38 14.87
CA THR A 537 -18.89 -7.67 13.77
C THR A 537 -19.50 -8.02 12.42
N ALA A 538 -19.69 -9.30 12.12
CA ALA A 538 -20.30 -9.73 10.86
C ALA A 538 -21.72 -9.18 10.69
N ALA A 539 -22.55 -9.22 11.74
CA ALA A 539 -23.90 -8.65 11.72
C ALA A 539 -23.89 -7.12 11.53
N TRP A 540 -22.92 -6.43 12.13
CA TRP A 540 -22.75 -4.99 12.01
C TRP A 540 -22.44 -4.57 10.58
N PHE A 541 -21.44 -5.20 9.95
CA PHE A 541 -21.10 -4.92 8.55
C PHE A 541 -22.18 -5.36 7.58
N ALA A 542 -22.87 -6.47 7.84
CA ALA A 542 -24.04 -6.90 7.04
C ALA A 542 -25.18 -5.87 7.06
N LYS A 543 -25.36 -5.17 8.19
CA LYS A 543 -26.37 -4.09 8.30
C LYS A 543 -25.94 -2.80 7.60
N TYR A 544 -24.70 -2.36 7.84
CA TYR A 544 -24.29 -1.00 7.50
C TYR A 544 -23.40 -0.90 6.26
N ALA A 545 -22.64 -1.93 5.89
CA ALA A 545 -21.76 -1.86 4.72
C ALA A 545 -22.48 -2.26 3.43
N VAL A 546 -23.65 -1.69 3.21
CA VAL A 546 -24.51 -1.93 2.03
C VAL A 546 -24.68 -0.63 1.27
N LEU A 547 -24.39 -0.64 -0.03
CA LEU A 547 -24.55 0.53 -0.90
C LEU A 547 -26.04 0.79 -1.17
N PRO A 548 -26.64 1.86 -0.60
CA PRO A 548 -28.05 2.15 -0.78
C PRO A 548 -28.36 2.76 -2.15
N ASP A 549 -29.58 2.59 -2.63
CA ASP A 549 -29.99 3.05 -3.96
C ASP A 549 -29.89 4.57 -4.15
N HIS A 550 -30.15 5.34 -3.10
CA HIS A 550 -30.00 6.80 -3.18
C HIS A 550 -28.55 7.22 -3.41
N LEU A 551 -27.54 6.45 -2.90
CA LEU A 551 -26.13 6.73 -3.11
C LEU A 551 -25.67 6.24 -4.51
N LYS A 552 -26.18 5.11 -5.01
CA LYS A 552 -26.00 4.69 -6.41
C LYS A 552 -26.47 5.77 -7.38
N GLN A 553 -27.66 6.35 -7.12
CA GLN A 553 -28.21 7.46 -7.91
C GLN A 553 -27.33 8.72 -7.79
N ALA A 554 -26.78 9.02 -6.59
CA ALA A 554 -25.87 10.13 -6.42
C ALA A 554 -24.58 9.93 -7.24
N PHE A 555 -24.02 8.73 -7.25
CA PHE A 555 -22.83 8.40 -8.03
C PHE A 555 -23.05 8.49 -9.55
N SER A 556 -24.24 8.23 -10.05
CA SER A 556 -24.55 8.45 -11.47
C SER A 556 -24.42 9.91 -11.88
N ARG A 557 -24.68 10.87 -10.97
CA ARG A 557 -24.54 12.32 -11.21
C ARG A 557 -23.11 12.83 -11.26
N VAL A 558 -22.14 12.01 -10.84
CA VAL A 558 -20.71 12.30 -10.84
C VAL A 558 -19.93 11.32 -11.73
N SER A 559 -20.62 10.66 -12.66
CA SER A 559 -19.99 9.66 -13.56
C SER A 559 -18.95 10.26 -14.50
N ASP A 560 -19.04 11.57 -14.78
CA ASP A 560 -18.06 12.35 -15.55
C ASP A 560 -16.83 12.79 -14.74
N ILE A 561 -16.87 12.69 -13.40
CA ILE A 561 -15.71 12.90 -12.54
C ILE A 561 -14.91 11.61 -12.50
N PRO A 562 -13.56 11.64 -12.65
CA PRO A 562 -12.75 10.43 -12.59
C PRO A 562 -12.90 9.69 -11.26
N VAL A 563 -12.64 8.39 -11.27
CA VAL A 563 -12.61 7.57 -10.04
C VAL A 563 -11.32 7.83 -9.28
N ASP A 564 -10.22 8.00 -10.03
CA ASP A 564 -8.92 8.37 -9.46
C ASP A 564 -8.05 9.15 -10.46
N ILE A 565 -6.89 9.60 -10.01
CA ILE A 565 -5.88 10.24 -10.84
C ILE A 565 -4.88 9.21 -11.38
N GLN A 566 -4.28 9.51 -12.52
CA GLN A 566 -3.08 8.87 -13.02
C GLN A 566 -1.91 9.84 -12.84
N PRO A 567 -1.05 9.66 -11.84
CA PRO A 567 0.08 10.56 -11.63
C PRO A 567 1.08 10.44 -12.77
N LYS A 568 1.60 11.58 -13.21
CA LYS A 568 2.73 11.68 -14.12
C LYS A 568 3.84 12.44 -13.41
N TYR A 569 4.95 11.79 -13.24
CA TYR A 569 6.10 12.35 -12.55
C TYR A 569 7.08 12.96 -13.57
N SER A 570 7.57 14.15 -13.29
CA SER A 570 8.51 14.85 -14.16
C SER A 570 9.89 14.18 -14.27
N PHE A 571 10.16 13.19 -13.42
CA PHE A 571 11.36 12.35 -13.44
C PHE A 571 11.12 10.99 -14.07
N GLN A 572 9.93 10.73 -14.59
CA GLN A 572 9.58 9.43 -15.17
C GLN A 572 10.42 9.20 -16.43
N GLU A 573 11.32 8.22 -16.37
CA GLU A 573 12.00 7.68 -17.54
C GLU A 573 11.24 6.47 -18.06
N GLU A 574 11.42 6.16 -19.35
CA GLU A 574 10.82 4.99 -20.01
C GLU A 574 11.45 3.71 -19.43
N ILE A 575 10.63 2.66 -19.29
CA ILE A 575 11.13 1.30 -18.97
C ILE A 575 11.95 0.80 -20.16
N ARG A 576 13.25 0.71 -20.01
CA ARG A 576 14.17 0.21 -21.05
C ARG A 576 14.50 -1.26 -20.88
#